data_f09b66c3086626fee43add77d81ec1e1
#
_entry.id   f09b66c3086626fee43add77d81ec1e1
#
_cell.length_a   1.000
_cell.length_b   1.000
_cell.length_c   1.000
_cell.angle_alpha   90.00
_cell.angle_beta   90.00
_cell.angle_gamma   90.00
#
_symmetry.space_group_name_H-M   'P 1'
#
loop_
_entity.id
_entity.type
_entity.pdbx_description
1 polymer ?
#
loop_
_entity_poly.entity_id
_entity_poly.type
_entity_poly.pdbx_seq_one_letter_code
_entity_poly.pdbx_strand_id
1 'polypeptide(L)'
;MCKNRKKGGTMTKRFKTVKASIVTGIVLISCAIAVLPTASAGLFFNLQSVLTVSWSANQTSQPVVPRGALRSLDLTISHTVTRGVFGEGMIKVYANKVIVIDVAIVETPSWVTATIGQGTLSTTVQPDTITYVHTTISLQVADDAPAFGLGYIKLTATAKKAGLIEGFTQDFTLTFVPDYKPLIQTTLPETNSKKIGPLDTAVFPVQITNLGNARTVVLLTVVNAPKDWNAIVTDQLILEEGAGSSNTAYLVIKPPKNFGYHNDEKTITISMQPVKYDDYSKKGEITTATFLVESRGFSTPGFESIAFIGALAVAFTIITFFRKRK
;
A
#
# COMPACT_ATOMS: atom_id res chain seq x y z
N MET A 1 51.52 21.91 58.83
CA MET A 1 52.13 20.66 58.36
C MET A 1 51.24 20.07 57.24
N CYS A 2 51.85 19.86 56.11
CA CYS A 2 51.53 19.12 54.89
C CYS A 2 50.08 19.10 54.36
N LYS A 3 49.94 19.82 53.24
CA LYS A 3 49.03 19.64 52.10
C LYS A 3 49.19 18.27 51.46
N ASN A 4 48.08 17.64 51.06
CA ASN A 4 48.15 16.78 49.90
C ASN A 4 46.82 16.90 49.05
N ARG A 5 46.98 17.49 47.86
CA ARG A 5 46.01 17.58 46.79
C ARG A 5 46.00 16.24 46.02
N LYS A 6 44.87 15.61 45.86
CA LYS A 6 44.67 14.58 44.84
C LYS A 6 43.98 15.20 43.62
N LYS A 7 44.71 15.36 42.53
CA LYS A 7 44.20 15.47 41.15
C LYS A 7 43.84 14.06 40.64
N GLY A 8 42.65 13.86 40.22
CA GLY A 8 42.27 12.64 39.54
C GLY A 8 40.89 12.81 38.90
N GLY A 9 40.84 12.87 37.58
CA GLY A 9 39.56 12.81 36.95
C GLY A 9 39.40 13.53 35.61
N THR A 10 40.24 13.29 34.59
CA THR A 10 39.93 13.79 33.23
C THR A 10 40.51 12.89 32.12
N MET A 11 40.59 11.58 32.34
CA MET A 11 41.15 10.69 31.28
C MET A 11 40.18 9.69 30.65
N THR A 12 38.98 9.54 31.15
CA THR A 12 38.05 8.49 30.68
C THR A 12 37.06 8.92 29.58
N LYS A 13 36.87 10.23 29.35
CA LYS A 13 35.95 10.72 28.29
C LYS A 13 36.59 10.79 26.90
N ARG A 14 37.91 10.94 26.78
CA ARG A 14 38.58 11.02 25.47
C ARG A 14 38.72 9.67 24.76
N PHE A 15 38.70 8.55 25.46
CA PHE A 15 38.82 7.22 24.85
C PHE A 15 37.55 6.71 24.16
N LYS A 16 36.36 7.17 24.56
CA LYS A 16 35.10 6.75 23.93
C LYS A 16 34.86 7.42 22.57
N THR A 17 35.22 8.68 22.41
CA THR A 17 35.10 9.43 21.15
C THR A 17 36.08 8.96 20.09
N VAL A 18 37.30 8.61 20.47
CA VAL A 18 38.32 8.10 19.54
C VAL A 18 37.91 6.71 18.98
N LYS A 19 37.34 5.83 19.82
CA LYS A 19 36.85 4.50 19.34
C LYS A 19 35.68 4.61 18.37
N ALA A 20 34.75 5.54 18.59
CA ALA A 20 33.62 5.75 17.66
C ALA A 20 34.09 6.28 16.29
N SER A 21 35.02 7.24 16.28
CA SER A 21 35.60 7.79 15.04
C SER A 21 36.41 6.78 14.25
N ILE A 22 37.13 5.87 14.94
CA ILE A 22 37.89 4.80 14.28
C ILE A 22 36.97 3.77 13.65
N VAL A 23 35.89 3.38 14.34
CA VAL A 23 34.88 2.41 13.78
C VAL A 23 34.14 3.02 12.58
N THR A 24 33.74 4.28 12.65
CA THR A 24 33.11 4.98 11.52
C THR A 24 34.06 5.14 10.32
N GLY A 25 35.34 5.43 10.59
CA GLY A 25 36.39 5.49 9.57
C GLY A 25 36.63 4.13 8.90
N ILE A 26 36.64 3.03 9.68
CA ILE A 26 36.84 1.67 9.14
C ILE A 26 35.63 1.23 8.29
N VAL A 27 34.40 1.56 8.70
CA VAL A 27 33.19 1.23 7.91
C VAL A 27 33.17 2.03 6.60
N LEU A 28 33.53 3.30 6.59
CA LEU A 28 33.64 4.08 5.35
C LEU A 28 34.78 3.61 4.45
N ILE A 29 35.88 3.15 4.99
CA ILE A 29 37.02 2.58 4.22
C ILE A 29 36.63 1.18 3.69
N SER A 30 35.92 0.36 4.46
CA SER A 30 35.48 -0.97 3.99
C SER A 30 34.45 -0.90 2.85
N CYS A 31 33.56 0.10 2.85
CA CYS A 31 32.69 0.35 1.71
C CYS A 31 33.46 0.86 0.47
N ALA A 32 34.54 1.60 0.65
CA ALA A 32 35.39 2.05 -0.46
C ALA A 32 36.28 0.93 -1.06
N ILE A 33 36.69 -0.05 -0.25
CA ILE A 33 37.55 -1.15 -0.69
C ILE A 33 36.77 -2.24 -1.46
N ALA A 34 35.44 -2.39 -1.23
CA ALA A 34 34.60 -3.35 -1.94
C ALA A 34 34.40 -3.03 -3.44
N VAL A 35 34.87 -1.90 -3.93
CA VAL A 35 34.72 -1.44 -5.32
C VAL A 35 36.08 -1.36 -6.07
N LEU A 36 37.16 -1.92 -5.51
CA LEU A 36 38.40 -1.99 -6.29
C LEU A 36 38.29 -3.14 -7.31
N PRO A 37 38.23 -2.85 -8.62
CA PRO A 37 38.30 -3.88 -9.62
C PRO A 37 39.66 -4.57 -9.47
N THR A 38 39.65 -5.92 -9.50
CA THR A 38 40.89 -6.71 -9.54
C THR A 38 41.73 -6.27 -10.75
N ALA A 39 42.74 -5.47 -10.48
CA ALA A 39 43.65 -4.98 -11.51
C ALA A 39 44.46 -6.15 -12.05
N SER A 40 44.02 -6.74 -13.16
CA SER A 40 44.84 -7.68 -13.93
C SER A 40 45.83 -6.93 -14.84
N ALA A 41 47.07 -7.08 -14.54
CA ALA A 41 48.25 -6.95 -15.40
C ALA A 41 48.24 -5.84 -16.50
N GLY A 42 48.55 -4.64 -16.14
CA GLY A 42 48.76 -3.53 -17.04
C GLY A 42 49.32 -2.29 -16.30
N LEU A 43 50.23 -2.50 -15.36
CA LEU A 43 50.65 -1.49 -14.38
C LEU A 43 51.25 -0.18 -14.98
N PHE A 44 51.55 -0.14 -16.26
CA PHE A 44 52.32 0.98 -16.82
C PHE A 44 51.51 1.89 -17.78
N PHE A 45 50.54 1.38 -18.54
CA PHE A 45 49.85 2.13 -19.59
C PHE A 45 48.33 1.90 -19.61
N ASN A 46 47.73 1.48 -18.52
CA ASN A 46 46.30 1.17 -18.50
C ASN A 46 45.47 2.43 -18.30
N LEU A 47 44.63 2.74 -19.29
CA LEU A 47 43.54 3.69 -19.17
C LEU A 47 42.23 2.90 -18.99
N GLN A 48 41.55 3.05 -17.86
CA GLN A 48 40.31 2.33 -17.58
C GLN A 48 39.18 3.29 -17.22
N SER A 49 38.05 3.13 -17.88
CA SER A 49 36.81 3.80 -17.46
C SER A 49 36.40 3.32 -16.06
N VAL A 50 35.88 4.22 -15.27
CA VAL A 50 35.24 3.92 -13.99
C VAL A 50 33.89 4.63 -13.96
N LEU A 51 32.84 3.90 -13.62
CA LEU A 51 31.51 4.42 -13.47
C LEU A 51 31.10 4.41 -12.01
N THR A 52 30.33 5.42 -11.60
CA THR A 52 29.61 5.41 -10.33
C THR A 52 28.19 5.88 -10.59
N VAL A 53 27.21 5.13 -10.12
CA VAL A 53 25.79 5.45 -10.29
C VAL A 53 25.24 5.95 -8.96
N SER A 54 24.51 7.04 -9.00
CA SER A 54 23.83 7.62 -7.86
C SER A 54 22.41 8.05 -8.19
N TRP A 55 21.55 8.05 -7.20
CA TRP A 55 20.16 8.52 -7.28
C TRP A 55 19.78 9.22 -5.98
N SER A 56 18.70 10.00 -6.01
CA SER A 56 18.21 10.67 -4.81
C SER A 56 17.50 9.68 -3.88
N ALA A 57 17.99 9.55 -2.64
CA ALA A 57 17.36 8.74 -1.61
C ALA A 57 15.90 9.18 -1.32
N ASN A 58 15.60 10.47 -1.46
CA ASN A 58 14.25 10.99 -1.25
C ASN A 58 13.24 10.43 -2.28
N GLN A 59 13.68 10.10 -3.49
CA GLN A 59 12.81 9.54 -4.54
C GLN A 59 12.47 8.08 -4.27
N THR A 60 13.38 7.33 -3.65
CA THR A 60 13.19 5.90 -3.35
C THR A 60 12.56 5.63 -2.00
N SER A 61 12.65 6.58 -1.04
CA SER A 61 12.08 6.44 0.31
C SER A 61 10.57 6.61 0.37
N GLN A 62 9.97 7.32 -0.59
CA GLN A 62 8.52 7.47 -0.64
C GLN A 62 7.89 6.21 -1.25
N PRO A 63 6.86 5.61 -0.60
CA PRO A 63 6.18 4.45 -1.14
C PRO A 63 5.56 4.70 -2.52
N VAL A 64 5.57 3.67 -3.38
CA VAL A 64 5.02 3.72 -4.73
C VAL A 64 3.61 3.14 -4.72
N VAL A 65 2.62 3.95 -5.05
CA VAL A 65 1.23 3.52 -5.08
C VAL A 65 1.01 2.53 -6.23
N PRO A 66 0.48 1.31 -5.98
CA PRO A 66 0.15 0.36 -7.02
C PRO A 66 -0.85 0.92 -8.03
N ARG A 67 -0.58 0.72 -9.33
CA ARG A 67 -1.31 1.33 -10.46
C ARG A 67 -1.50 2.85 -10.38
N GLY A 68 -0.68 3.51 -9.58
CA GLY A 68 -0.64 4.98 -9.56
C GLY A 68 0.03 5.54 -10.82
N ALA A 69 0.28 6.84 -10.81
CA ALA A 69 1.07 7.47 -11.85
C ALA A 69 2.46 6.85 -11.96
N LEU A 70 3.00 6.82 -13.16
CA LEU A 70 4.39 6.43 -13.39
C LEU A 70 5.30 7.30 -12.51
N ARG A 71 6.14 6.65 -11.73
CA ARG A 71 7.13 7.35 -10.93
C ARG A 71 8.44 7.46 -11.68
N SER A 72 8.92 8.67 -11.87
CA SER A 72 10.23 8.93 -12.44
C SER A 72 11.28 9.00 -11.35
N LEU A 73 12.39 8.28 -11.55
CA LEU A 73 13.56 8.26 -10.69
C LEU A 73 14.76 8.75 -11.52
N ASP A 74 15.41 9.81 -11.06
CA ASP A 74 16.56 10.39 -11.74
C ASP A 74 17.83 9.63 -11.35
N LEU A 75 18.56 9.16 -12.36
CA LEU A 75 19.86 8.54 -12.21
C LEU A 75 20.94 9.50 -12.69
N THR A 76 21.95 9.67 -11.88
CA THR A 76 23.18 10.37 -12.23
C THR A 76 24.32 9.37 -12.32
N ILE A 77 24.95 9.28 -13.49
CA ILE A 77 26.10 8.42 -13.74
C ILE A 77 27.33 9.32 -13.86
N SER A 78 28.27 9.12 -12.97
CA SER A 78 29.56 9.78 -13.05
C SER A 78 30.56 8.87 -13.78
N HIS A 79 31.33 9.44 -14.67
CA HIS A 79 32.36 8.76 -15.41
C HIS A 79 33.71 9.45 -15.18
N THR A 80 34.71 8.67 -14.91
CA THR A 80 36.11 9.10 -14.86
C THR A 80 37.01 8.06 -15.51
N VAL A 81 38.20 8.44 -15.89
CA VAL A 81 39.23 7.53 -16.43
C VAL A 81 40.37 7.44 -15.42
N THR A 82 40.60 6.25 -14.92
CA THR A 82 41.76 5.96 -14.07
C THR A 82 42.96 5.64 -14.96
N ARG A 83 44.14 5.98 -14.49
CA ARG A 83 45.38 5.85 -15.25
C ARG A 83 46.45 5.12 -14.43
N GLY A 84 47.31 4.35 -15.14
CA GLY A 84 48.54 3.82 -14.58
C GLY A 84 49.62 4.90 -14.48
N VAL A 85 50.77 4.55 -13.92
CA VAL A 85 51.85 5.47 -13.58
C VAL A 85 52.31 6.36 -14.76
N PHE A 86 52.29 5.89 -15.98
CA PHE A 86 52.66 6.63 -17.18
C PHE A 86 51.45 7.12 -18.00
N GLY A 87 50.26 7.05 -17.47
CA GLY A 87 49.02 7.40 -18.17
C GLY A 87 48.75 8.89 -18.33
N GLU A 88 49.50 9.77 -17.67
CA GLU A 88 49.23 11.23 -17.66
C GLU A 88 49.32 11.88 -19.04
N GLY A 89 50.35 11.54 -19.79
CA GLY A 89 50.51 12.03 -21.17
C GLY A 89 49.43 11.45 -22.10
N MET A 90 49.08 10.17 -21.91
CA MET A 90 48.11 9.48 -22.75
C MET A 90 46.66 9.96 -22.53
N ILE A 91 46.24 10.25 -21.33
CA ILE A 91 44.89 10.73 -21.07
C ILE A 91 44.62 12.08 -21.77
N LYS A 92 45.65 12.93 -21.87
CA LYS A 92 45.58 14.21 -22.61
C LYS A 92 45.35 14.01 -24.12
N VAL A 93 45.91 12.94 -24.70
CA VAL A 93 45.70 12.58 -26.10
C VAL A 93 44.26 12.12 -26.33
N TYR A 94 43.62 11.53 -25.34
CA TYR A 94 42.23 11.11 -25.37
C TYR A 94 41.25 12.17 -24.87
N ALA A 95 41.69 13.37 -24.53
CA ALA A 95 40.81 14.47 -24.15
C ALA A 95 39.72 14.68 -25.21
N ASN A 96 38.50 14.88 -24.77
CA ASN A 96 37.30 15.02 -25.60
C ASN A 96 36.90 13.77 -26.41
N LYS A 97 37.57 12.61 -26.24
CA LYS A 97 37.12 11.36 -26.83
C LYS A 97 35.74 10.99 -26.26
N VAL A 98 34.81 10.69 -27.14
CA VAL A 98 33.46 10.26 -26.73
C VAL A 98 33.51 8.85 -26.18
N ILE A 99 32.93 8.67 -25.02
CA ILE A 99 32.62 7.37 -24.37
C ILE A 99 31.14 7.17 -24.40
N VAL A 100 30.71 6.01 -24.88
CA VAL A 100 29.32 5.58 -24.87
C VAL A 100 29.08 4.75 -23.61
N ILE A 101 28.02 5.07 -22.89
CA ILE A 101 27.60 4.38 -21.68
C ILE A 101 26.21 3.80 -21.93
N ASP A 102 26.10 2.48 -21.91
CA ASP A 102 24.82 1.80 -22.00
C ASP A 102 24.32 1.46 -20.60
N VAL A 103 23.06 1.75 -20.35
CA VAL A 103 22.35 1.42 -19.11
C VAL A 103 21.22 0.47 -19.47
N ALA A 104 21.16 -0.67 -18.79
CA ALA A 104 20.15 -1.68 -19.03
C ALA A 104 19.52 -2.16 -17.71
N ILE A 105 18.24 -2.50 -17.75
CA ILE A 105 17.56 -3.22 -16.67
C ILE A 105 17.84 -4.69 -16.87
N VAL A 106 18.36 -5.35 -15.83
CA VAL A 106 18.72 -6.77 -15.84
C VAL A 106 17.61 -7.61 -15.24
N GLU A 107 17.03 -7.15 -14.12
CA GLU A 107 16.04 -7.92 -13.37
C GLU A 107 15.12 -7.00 -12.60
N THR A 108 13.84 -7.36 -12.56
CA THR A 108 12.81 -6.76 -11.72
C THR A 108 11.89 -7.86 -11.18
N PRO A 109 11.24 -7.68 -10.03
CA PRO A 109 10.13 -8.54 -9.61
C PRO A 109 9.00 -8.56 -10.65
N SER A 110 8.23 -9.63 -10.72
CA SER A 110 7.13 -9.81 -11.69
C SER A 110 6.05 -8.71 -11.61
N TRP A 111 5.86 -8.13 -10.43
CA TRP A 111 4.91 -7.06 -10.16
C TRP A 111 5.47 -5.64 -10.41
N VAL A 112 6.68 -5.54 -10.98
CA VAL A 112 7.34 -4.27 -11.32
C VAL A 112 7.48 -4.13 -12.82
N THR A 113 7.01 -3.03 -13.36
CA THR A 113 7.31 -2.59 -14.72
C THR A 113 8.22 -1.38 -14.64
N ALA A 114 9.42 -1.50 -15.18
CA ALA A 114 10.39 -0.41 -15.20
C ALA A 114 10.92 -0.20 -16.62
N THR A 115 11.10 1.06 -17.01
CA THR A 115 11.66 1.45 -18.31
C THR A 115 12.70 2.53 -18.12
N ILE A 116 13.76 2.50 -18.94
CA ILE A 116 14.80 3.53 -18.96
C ILE A 116 14.42 4.57 -20.01
N GLY A 117 14.44 5.85 -19.64
CA GLY A 117 14.14 6.95 -20.55
C GLY A 117 15.17 7.06 -21.68
N GLN A 118 16.44 6.99 -21.34
CA GLN A 118 17.54 6.93 -22.32
C GLN A 118 18.54 5.85 -21.89
N GLY A 119 18.57 4.74 -22.61
CA GLY A 119 19.43 3.59 -22.32
C GLY A 119 20.86 3.73 -22.82
N THR A 120 21.10 4.60 -23.79
CA THR A 120 22.45 4.88 -24.31
C THR A 120 22.78 6.35 -24.14
N LEU A 121 23.82 6.62 -23.37
CA LEU A 121 24.30 7.94 -23.01
C LEU A 121 25.69 8.15 -23.62
N SER A 122 26.11 9.40 -23.76
CA SER A 122 27.47 9.71 -24.20
C SER A 122 28.08 10.80 -23.32
N THR A 123 29.34 10.64 -23.02
CA THR A 123 30.16 11.64 -22.31
C THR A 123 31.51 11.78 -23.01
N THR A 124 32.29 12.74 -22.61
CA THR A 124 33.65 12.93 -23.14
C THR A 124 34.69 12.69 -22.04
N VAL A 125 35.80 12.16 -22.42
CA VAL A 125 36.97 12.03 -21.53
C VAL A 125 37.46 13.41 -21.16
N GLN A 126 37.45 13.73 -19.89
CA GLN A 126 38.07 14.94 -19.36
C GLN A 126 39.23 14.51 -18.45
N PRO A 127 40.47 14.92 -18.74
CA PRO A 127 41.58 14.60 -17.89
C PRO A 127 41.37 15.12 -16.47
N ASP A 128 41.57 14.25 -15.47
CA ASP A 128 41.46 14.56 -14.04
C ASP A 128 40.10 15.15 -13.58
N THR A 129 39.08 15.00 -14.39
CA THR A 129 37.75 15.54 -14.09
C THR A 129 36.70 14.44 -14.20
N ILE A 130 35.74 14.45 -13.29
CA ILE A 130 34.55 13.58 -13.35
C ILE A 130 33.52 14.23 -14.24
N THR A 131 33.03 13.49 -15.21
CA THR A 131 31.91 13.91 -16.06
C THR A 131 30.62 13.25 -15.59
N TYR A 132 29.48 13.92 -15.75
CA TYR A 132 28.19 13.44 -15.34
C TYR A 132 27.25 13.33 -16.52
N VAL A 133 26.50 12.25 -16.57
CA VAL A 133 25.36 12.06 -17.49
C VAL A 133 24.14 11.63 -16.69
N HIS A 134 22.96 11.99 -17.21
CA HIS A 134 21.71 11.78 -16.51
C HIS A 134 20.77 10.95 -17.38
N THR A 135 20.01 10.08 -16.74
CA THR A 135 18.89 9.36 -17.33
C THR A 135 17.80 9.19 -16.29
N THR A 136 16.64 8.74 -16.71
CA THR A 136 15.51 8.50 -15.82
C THR A 136 15.06 7.06 -15.90
N ILE A 137 14.55 6.52 -14.80
CA ILE A 137 13.82 5.26 -14.78
C ILE A 137 12.36 5.58 -14.47
N SER A 138 11.46 5.16 -15.33
CA SER A 138 10.03 5.20 -15.08
C SER A 138 9.62 3.87 -14.47
N LEU A 139 9.00 3.94 -13.29
CA LEU A 139 8.61 2.81 -12.47
C LEU A 139 7.09 2.78 -12.30
N GLN A 140 6.48 1.61 -12.52
CA GLN A 140 5.10 1.32 -12.18
C GLN A 140 5.01 -0.01 -11.43
N VAL A 141 4.15 -0.06 -10.44
CA VAL A 141 3.93 -1.21 -9.57
C VAL A 141 2.53 -1.77 -9.81
N ALA A 142 2.41 -3.09 -9.95
CA ALA A 142 1.15 -3.79 -10.15
C ALA A 142 0.32 -3.90 -8.85
N ASP A 143 -0.93 -4.33 -8.96
CA ASP A 143 -1.86 -4.42 -7.83
C ASP A 143 -1.51 -5.50 -6.81
N ASP A 144 -0.85 -6.55 -7.25
CA ASP A 144 -0.41 -7.71 -6.47
C ASP A 144 0.95 -7.49 -5.78
N ALA A 145 1.52 -6.30 -5.90
CA ALA A 145 2.77 -5.97 -5.21
C ALA A 145 2.55 -6.00 -3.69
N PRO A 146 3.36 -6.74 -2.93
CA PRO A 146 3.20 -6.82 -1.48
C PRO A 146 3.39 -5.44 -0.83
N ALA A 147 2.38 -4.97 -0.10
CA ALA A 147 2.44 -3.65 0.54
C ALA A 147 3.60 -3.59 1.55
N PHE A 148 4.42 -2.56 1.43
CA PHE A 148 5.62 -2.33 2.23
C PHE A 148 6.69 -3.44 2.11
N GLY A 149 6.55 -4.36 1.15
CA GLY A 149 7.60 -5.29 0.75
C GLY A 149 8.76 -4.56 0.07
N LEU A 150 9.94 -5.16 0.07
CA LEU A 150 11.10 -4.61 -0.61
C LEU A 150 11.02 -4.85 -2.11
N GLY A 151 10.83 -3.80 -2.89
CA GLY A 151 10.97 -3.81 -4.34
C GLY A 151 12.40 -3.51 -4.77
N TYR A 152 12.82 -4.04 -5.91
CA TYR A 152 14.14 -3.77 -6.47
C TYR A 152 14.11 -3.69 -8.00
N ILE A 153 15.09 -2.97 -8.53
CA ILE A 153 15.43 -2.94 -9.95
C ILE A 153 16.93 -3.14 -10.03
N LYS A 154 17.38 -4.27 -10.61
CA LYS A 154 18.79 -4.50 -10.91
C LYS A 154 19.12 -3.90 -12.25
N LEU A 155 20.17 -3.10 -12.28
CA LEU A 155 20.62 -2.38 -13.45
C LEU A 155 22.12 -2.63 -13.66
N THR A 156 22.51 -2.55 -14.91
CA THR A 156 23.91 -2.59 -15.33
C THR A 156 24.25 -1.34 -16.12
N ALA A 157 25.32 -0.66 -15.77
CA ALA A 157 25.89 0.43 -16.54
C ALA A 157 27.22 -0.01 -17.14
N THR A 158 27.37 0.13 -18.45
CA THR A 158 28.57 -0.31 -19.20
C THR A 158 29.15 0.85 -19.99
N ALA A 159 30.34 1.30 -19.64
CA ALA A 159 31.15 2.17 -20.46
C ALA A 159 31.86 1.33 -21.52
N LYS A 160 31.61 1.64 -22.81
CA LYS A 160 32.24 0.92 -23.92
C LYS A 160 33.72 1.27 -24.08
N LYS A 161 34.52 0.31 -24.51
CA LYS A 161 35.92 0.54 -24.86
C LYS A 161 36.03 1.63 -25.93
N ALA A 162 36.96 2.57 -25.77
CA ALA A 162 37.19 3.65 -26.71
C ALA A 162 38.71 3.86 -26.97
N GLY A 163 39.21 3.25 -28.00
CA GLY A 163 40.64 3.23 -28.31
C GLY A 163 41.41 2.40 -27.27
N LEU A 164 42.37 3.02 -26.57
CA LEU A 164 43.13 2.37 -25.49
C LEU A 164 42.45 2.47 -24.10
N ILE A 165 41.31 3.17 -24.01
CA ILE A 165 40.54 3.22 -22.79
C ILE A 165 39.70 1.96 -22.70
N GLU A 166 40.02 1.11 -21.75
CA GLU A 166 39.26 -0.11 -21.51
C GLU A 166 37.86 0.21 -20.97
N GLY A 167 36.88 -0.62 -21.39
CA GLY A 167 35.53 -0.54 -20.93
C GLY A 167 35.38 -0.94 -19.43
N PHE A 168 34.26 -0.57 -18.84
CA PHE A 168 33.94 -0.89 -17.47
C PHE A 168 32.44 -1.18 -17.34
N THR A 169 32.11 -2.23 -16.62
CA THR A 169 30.72 -2.58 -16.32
C THR A 169 30.50 -2.58 -14.82
N GLN A 170 29.42 -1.99 -14.38
CA GLN A 170 29.01 -1.95 -12.97
C GLN A 170 27.53 -2.31 -12.85
N ASP A 171 27.27 -3.26 -11.97
CA ASP A 171 25.92 -3.61 -11.53
C ASP A 171 25.55 -2.81 -10.31
N PHE A 172 24.29 -2.43 -10.24
CA PHE A 172 23.73 -1.74 -9.07
C PHE A 172 22.26 -2.10 -8.90
N THR A 173 21.75 -1.95 -7.67
CA THR A 173 20.37 -2.27 -7.33
C THR A 173 19.72 -1.04 -6.73
N LEU A 174 18.66 -0.60 -7.38
CA LEU A 174 17.78 0.44 -6.88
C LEU A 174 16.65 -0.24 -6.10
N THR A 175 16.43 0.18 -4.86
CA THR A 175 15.38 -0.37 -3.99
C THR A 175 14.29 0.66 -3.75
N PHE A 176 13.05 0.20 -3.62
CA PHE A 176 11.89 1.03 -3.31
C PHE A 176 10.85 0.18 -2.55
N VAL A 177 9.76 0.80 -2.11
CA VAL A 177 8.71 0.15 -1.34
C VAL A 177 7.35 0.43 -1.98
N PRO A 178 6.54 -0.60 -2.31
CA PRO A 178 5.14 -0.40 -2.71
C PRO A 178 4.30 0.14 -1.54
N ASP A 179 3.35 1.02 -1.83
CA ASP A 179 2.41 1.51 -0.82
C ASP A 179 1.24 0.54 -0.63
N TYR A 180 0.49 0.74 0.43
CA TYR A 180 -0.77 0.05 0.68
C TYR A 180 -1.85 0.55 -0.29
N LYS A 181 -2.53 -0.38 -0.95
CA LYS A 181 -3.68 -0.13 -1.81
C LYS A 181 -4.96 -0.63 -1.14
N PRO A 182 -5.74 0.24 -0.50
CA PRO A 182 -7.00 -0.11 0.17
C PRO A 182 -8.14 -0.23 -0.83
N LEU A 183 -8.23 -1.34 -1.53
CA LEU A 183 -9.30 -1.57 -2.51
C LEU A 183 -10.18 -2.74 -2.07
N ILE A 184 -11.48 -2.49 -1.92
CA ILE A 184 -12.49 -3.51 -1.64
C ILE A 184 -13.58 -3.50 -2.70
N GLN A 185 -14.15 -4.65 -2.95
CA GLN A 185 -15.37 -4.83 -3.75
C GLN A 185 -16.49 -5.33 -2.86
N THR A 186 -17.65 -4.69 -2.94
CA THR A 186 -18.85 -5.11 -2.21
C THR A 186 -19.82 -5.77 -3.15
N THR A 187 -20.31 -6.94 -2.78
CA THR A 187 -21.34 -7.69 -3.51
C THR A 187 -22.49 -8.00 -2.56
N LEU A 188 -23.71 -7.77 -3.03
CA LEU A 188 -24.91 -8.15 -2.31
C LEU A 188 -25.40 -9.48 -2.93
N PRO A 189 -25.22 -10.63 -2.25
CA PRO A 189 -25.61 -11.93 -2.77
C PRO A 189 -27.15 -12.11 -2.82
N GLU A 190 -27.87 -11.32 -2.05
CA GLU A 190 -29.32 -11.25 -2.02
C GLU A 190 -29.79 -9.85 -2.47
N THR A 191 -31.10 -9.71 -2.64
CA THR A 191 -31.72 -8.42 -2.91
C THR A 191 -31.46 -7.46 -1.74
N ASN A 192 -31.24 -6.19 -2.05
CA ASN A 192 -31.09 -5.13 -1.05
C ASN A 192 -32.44 -4.64 -0.48
N SER A 193 -33.52 -5.33 -0.76
CA SER A 193 -34.88 -5.00 -0.29
C SER A 193 -35.55 -6.21 0.34
N LYS A 194 -36.13 -6.02 1.54
CA LYS A 194 -36.90 -7.04 2.26
C LYS A 194 -38.21 -6.47 2.81
N LYS A 195 -39.28 -7.31 2.76
CA LYS A 195 -40.58 -7.05 3.37
C LYS A 195 -40.69 -7.88 4.62
N ILE A 196 -41.01 -7.25 5.73
CA ILE A 196 -41.05 -7.88 7.05
C ILE A 196 -42.27 -7.43 7.87
N GLY A 197 -42.66 -8.24 8.82
CA GLY A 197 -43.66 -7.88 9.84
C GLY A 197 -43.07 -7.13 11.04
N PRO A 198 -43.92 -6.65 11.97
CA PRO A 198 -43.49 -5.81 13.10
C PRO A 198 -42.59 -6.51 14.13
N LEU A 199 -42.56 -7.83 14.17
CA LEU A 199 -41.72 -8.64 15.06
C LEU A 199 -40.56 -9.31 14.32
N ASP A 200 -40.56 -9.23 13.01
CA ASP A 200 -39.58 -9.90 12.18
C ASP A 200 -38.26 -9.12 12.17
N THR A 201 -37.25 -9.79 11.69
CA THR A 201 -35.91 -9.23 11.52
C THR A 201 -35.47 -9.39 10.09
N ALA A 202 -35.08 -8.30 9.44
CA ALA A 202 -34.43 -8.36 8.15
C ALA A 202 -32.92 -8.55 8.34
N VAL A 203 -32.36 -9.57 7.72
CA VAL A 203 -30.91 -9.83 7.73
C VAL A 203 -30.42 -9.74 6.29
N PHE A 204 -29.44 -8.89 6.06
CA PHE A 204 -28.80 -8.70 4.76
C PHE A 204 -27.34 -9.13 4.83
N PRO A 205 -26.96 -10.20 4.10
CA PRO A 205 -25.57 -10.56 3.93
C PRO A 205 -24.90 -9.55 2.97
N VAL A 206 -23.72 -9.10 3.33
CA VAL A 206 -22.88 -8.20 2.54
C VAL A 206 -21.53 -8.88 2.35
N GLN A 207 -21.29 -9.40 1.16
CA GLN A 207 -20.01 -10.01 0.84
C GLN A 207 -19.02 -8.91 0.45
N ILE A 208 -17.87 -8.90 1.11
CA ILE A 208 -16.79 -7.95 0.86
C ILE A 208 -15.55 -8.72 0.44
N THR A 209 -14.98 -8.35 -0.70
CA THR A 209 -13.79 -8.98 -1.28
C THR A 209 -12.63 -7.99 -1.24
N ASN A 210 -11.46 -8.46 -0.80
CA ASN A 210 -10.22 -7.70 -0.84
C ASN A 210 -9.65 -7.73 -2.27
N LEU A 211 -9.51 -6.58 -2.89
CA LEU A 211 -8.81 -6.38 -4.15
C LEU A 211 -7.52 -5.56 -3.95
N GLY A 212 -7.18 -5.27 -2.70
CA GLY A 212 -5.95 -4.59 -2.31
C GLY A 212 -4.76 -5.55 -2.22
N ASN A 213 -3.62 -5.00 -1.86
CA ASN A 213 -2.33 -5.68 -1.84
C ASN A 213 -1.81 -6.01 -0.42
N ALA A 214 -2.69 -6.00 0.57
CA ALA A 214 -2.37 -6.37 1.95
C ALA A 214 -3.59 -6.89 2.71
N ARG A 215 -3.34 -7.55 3.83
CA ARG A 215 -4.37 -7.89 4.81
C ARG A 215 -5.09 -6.63 5.28
N THR A 216 -6.42 -6.62 5.16
CA THR A 216 -7.25 -5.44 5.32
C THR A 216 -8.34 -5.70 6.37
N VAL A 217 -8.57 -4.73 7.23
CA VAL A 217 -9.76 -4.68 8.08
C VAL A 217 -10.76 -3.74 7.44
N VAL A 218 -12.00 -4.17 7.29
CA VAL A 218 -13.09 -3.30 6.87
C VAL A 218 -13.89 -2.92 8.10
N LEU A 219 -13.93 -1.63 8.39
CA LEU A 219 -14.76 -1.07 9.46
C LEU A 219 -16.13 -0.74 8.88
N LEU A 220 -17.17 -1.30 9.49
CA LEU A 220 -18.54 -1.08 9.05
C LEU A 220 -19.31 -0.30 10.11
N THR A 221 -20.08 0.68 9.66
CA THR A 221 -20.95 1.46 10.55
C THR A 221 -22.28 1.75 9.88
N VAL A 222 -23.35 1.80 10.66
CA VAL A 222 -24.64 2.30 10.19
C VAL A 222 -24.59 3.83 10.17
N VAL A 223 -24.71 4.41 8.99
CA VAL A 223 -24.65 5.87 8.81
C VAL A 223 -26.00 6.52 9.01
N ASN A 224 -27.04 5.88 8.49
CA ASN A 224 -28.39 6.38 8.55
C ASN A 224 -29.34 5.25 9.00
N ALA A 225 -29.83 5.35 10.23
CA ALA A 225 -30.89 4.51 10.75
C ALA A 225 -32.12 5.38 11.05
N PRO A 226 -33.30 5.03 10.56
CA PRO A 226 -34.52 5.77 10.87
C PRO A 226 -34.80 5.74 12.39
N LYS A 227 -35.45 6.76 12.87
CA LYS A 227 -35.88 6.85 14.28
C LYS A 227 -36.70 5.60 14.66
N ASP A 228 -36.44 5.06 15.85
CA ASP A 228 -37.11 3.89 16.44
C ASP A 228 -36.83 2.55 15.72
N TRP A 229 -36.01 2.56 14.67
CA TRP A 229 -35.49 1.34 14.02
C TRP A 229 -34.16 0.93 14.62
N ASN A 230 -34.01 -0.35 14.93
CA ASN A 230 -32.75 -0.89 15.42
C ASN A 230 -32.01 -1.55 14.25
N ALA A 231 -30.92 -0.92 13.81
CA ALA A 231 -30.04 -1.42 12.76
C ALA A 231 -28.64 -1.69 13.35
N ILE A 232 -28.19 -2.92 13.26
CA ILE A 232 -26.91 -3.39 13.75
C ILE A 232 -26.16 -4.01 12.57
N VAL A 233 -24.91 -3.64 12.38
CA VAL A 233 -24.02 -4.24 11.39
C VAL A 233 -22.82 -4.89 12.08
N THR A 234 -22.22 -5.88 11.45
CA THR A 234 -20.90 -6.41 11.89
C THR A 234 -19.91 -5.25 11.96
N ASP A 235 -19.33 -4.98 13.12
CA ASP A 235 -18.49 -3.78 13.31
C ASP A 235 -17.22 -3.79 12.48
N GLN A 236 -16.59 -4.96 12.33
CA GLN A 236 -15.36 -5.12 11.56
C GLN A 236 -15.29 -6.49 10.89
N LEU A 237 -14.60 -6.53 9.77
CA LEU A 237 -14.38 -7.72 8.98
C LEU A 237 -12.92 -7.80 8.55
N ILE A 238 -12.27 -8.93 8.84
CA ILE A 238 -10.87 -9.15 8.43
C ILE A 238 -10.87 -9.89 7.10
N LEU A 239 -10.11 -9.36 6.16
CA LEU A 239 -9.87 -9.93 4.84
C LEU A 239 -8.38 -10.22 4.71
N GLU A 240 -8.04 -11.46 4.36
CA GLU A 240 -6.65 -11.87 4.20
C GLU A 240 -6.00 -11.20 2.98
N GLU A 241 -4.68 -11.26 2.95
CA GLU A 241 -3.89 -10.79 1.81
C GLU A 241 -4.16 -11.66 0.57
N GLY A 242 -4.16 -11.03 -0.58
CA GLY A 242 -4.38 -11.67 -1.88
C GLY A 242 -5.70 -11.28 -2.53
N ALA A 243 -5.63 -11.02 -3.83
CA ALA A 243 -6.79 -10.65 -4.62
C ALA A 243 -7.85 -11.77 -4.61
N GLY A 244 -9.05 -11.42 -4.15
CA GLY A 244 -10.19 -12.34 -4.08
C GLY A 244 -10.47 -12.96 -2.71
N SER A 245 -9.68 -12.68 -1.68
CA SER A 245 -10.06 -13.01 -0.31
C SER A 245 -11.36 -12.31 0.06
N SER A 246 -12.40 -13.07 0.41
CA SER A 246 -13.73 -12.51 0.70
C SER A 246 -14.28 -13.04 2.01
N ASN A 247 -15.10 -12.21 2.66
CA ASN A 247 -15.80 -12.56 3.87
C ASN A 247 -17.17 -11.84 3.89
N THR A 248 -18.10 -12.30 4.75
CA THR A 248 -19.46 -11.78 4.79
C THR A 248 -19.76 -11.07 6.09
N ALA A 249 -20.17 -9.82 6.00
CA ALA A 249 -20.77 -9.05 7.09
C ALA A 249 -22.29 -9.20 7.05
N TYR A 250 -22.94 -8.99 8.17
CA TYR A 250 -24.39 -9.05 8.29
C TYR A 250 -24.93 -7.73 8.82
N LEU A 251 -25.89 -7.16 8.09
CA LEU A 251 -26.72 -6.07 8.57
C LEU A 251 -28.06 -6.64 9.05
N VAL A 252 -28.35 -6.42 10.31
CA VAL A 252 -29.56 -6.89 10.99
C VAL A 252 -30.44 -5.69 11.32
N ILE A 253 -31.68 -5.69 10.82
CA ILE A 253 -32.62 -4.57 10.99
C ILE A 253 -33.89 -5.06 11.64
N LYS A 254 -34.29 -4.39 12.73
CA LYS A 254 -35.57 -4.62 13.41
C LYS A 254 -36.41 -3.35 13.35
N PRO A 255 -37.65 -3.42 12.82
CA PRO A 255 -38.57 -2.30 12.82
C PRO A 255 -39.08 -2.04 14.26
N PRO A 256 -39.71 -0.88 14.49
CA PRO A 256 -40.44 -0.65 15.74
C PRO A 256 -41.62 -1.62 15.86
N LYS A 257 -41.93 -2.03 17.09
CA LYS A 257 -43.03 -2.95 17.41
C LYS A 257 -44.39 -2.24 17.28
N ASN A 258 -44.81 -2.01 16.05
CA ASN A 258 -46.12 -1.41 15.77
C ASN A 258 -47.02 -2.43 15.07
N PHE A 259 -48.10 -2.86 15.72
CA PHE A 259 -49.05 -3.82 15.23
C PHE A 259 -50.24 -3.18 14.49
N GLY A 260 -50.38 -1.85 14.56
CA GLY A 260 -51.39 -1.14 13.78
C GLY A 260 -51.17 -1.26 12.26
N TYR A 261 -52.23 -1.00 11.50
CA TYR A 261 -52.09 -0.94 10.07
C TYR A 261 -51.06 0.12 9.65
N HIS A 262 -49.95 -0.32 9.04
CA HIS A 262 -48.94 0.55 8.51
C HIS A 262 -48.21 -0.15 7.35
N ASN A 263 -47.64 0.64 6.49
CA ASN A 263 -46.74 0.22 5.43
C ASN A 263 -45.59 1.22 5.40
N ASP A 264 -44.60 0.98 6.28
CA ASP A 264 -43.44 1.85 6.42
C ASP A 264 -42.31 1.35 5.55
N GLU A 265 -41.87 2.17 4.61
CA GLU A 265 -40.72 1.92 3.76
C GLU A 265 -39.55 2.80 4.22
N LYS A 266 -38.46 2.18 4.61
CA LYS A 266 -37.28 2.88 5.15
C LYS A 266 -36.01 2.40 4.49
N THR A 267 -35.11 3.34 4.26
CA THR A 267 -33.76 3.09 3.76
C THR A 267 -32.75 3.17 4.90
N ILE A 268 -31.87 2.17 4.97
CA ILE A 268 -30.76 2.11 5.91
C ILE A 268 -29.47 2.08 5.10
N THR A 269 -28.54 2.92 5.44
CA THR A 269 -27.22 3.00 4.77
C THR A 269 -26.13 2.58 5.72
N ILE A 270 -25.26 1.70 5.27
CA ILE A 270 -24.02 1.36 5.96
C ILE A 270 -22.83 1.97 5.21
N SER A 271 -21.81 2.35 5.95
CA SER A 271 -20.51 2.72 5.40
C SER A 271 -19.50 1.62 5.69
N MET A 272 -18.57 1.44 4.77
CA MET A 272 -17.50 0.46 4.81
C MET A 272 -16.19 1.19 4.51
N GLN A 273 -15.25 1.16 5.45
CA GLN A 273 -13.94 1.79 5.28
C GLN A 273 -12.84 0.73 5.42
N PRO A 274 -12.10 0.44 4.34
CA PRO A 274 -10.95 -0.43 4.43
C PRO A 274 -9.78 0.29 5.12
N VAL A 275 -9.11 -0.41 6.04
CA VAL A 275 -7.91 0.04 6.73
C VAL A 275 -6.88 -1.08 6.75
N LYS A 276 -5.60 -0.74 6.79
CA LYS A 276 -4.54 -1.75 6.89
C LYS A 276 -4.60 -2.46 8.23
N TYR A 277 -4.49 -3.80 8.24
CA TYR A 277 -4.63 -4.63 9.44
C TYR A 277 -3.67 -4.21 10.59
N ASP A 278 -2.40 -3.92 10.26
CA ASP A 278 -1.39 -3.58 11.26
C ASP A 278 -1.26 -2.07 11.52
N ASP A 279 -1.90 -1.23 10.69
CA ASP A 279 -1.77 0.22 10.74
C ASP A 279 -3.06 0.92 10.34
N TYR A 280 -3.91 1.19 11.31
CA TYR A 280 -5.21 1.86 11.14
C TYR A 280 -5.11 3.33 10.67
N SER A 281 -3.91 3.89 10.61
CA SER A 281 -3.69 5.22 10.01
C SER A 281 -3.81 5.19 8.48
N LYS A 282 -3.53 4.04 7.87
CA LYS A 282 -3.63 3.78 6.44
C LYS A 282 -5.05 3.38 6.07
N LYS A 283 -5.85 4.35 5.66
CA LYS A 283 -7.27 4.20 5.35
C LYS A 283 -7.52 4.37 3.86
N GLY A 284 -8.48 3.60 3.36
CA GLY A 284 -9.02 3.78 2.03
C GLY A 284 -10.27 4.66 2.01
N GLU A 285 -10.83 4.81 0.82
CA GLU A 285 -12.07 5.55 0.62
C GLU A 285 -13.25 4.80 1.24
N ILE A 286 -14.21 5.58 1.74
CA ILE A 286 -15.45 5.06 2.30
C ILE A 286 -16.39 4.67 1.17
N THR A 287 -16.80 3.42 1.17
CA THR A 287 -17.85 2.91 0.28
C THR A 287 -19.15 2.76 1.06
N THR A 288 -20.29 2.97 0.44
CA THR A 288 -21.60 2.85 1.08
C THR A 288 -22.48 1.84 0.37
N ALA A 289 -23.33 1.16 1.13
CA ALA A 289 -24.40 0.32 0.62
C ALA A 289 -25.73 0.69 1.28
N THR A 290 -26.81 0.73 0.47
CA THR A 290 -28.14 1.13 0.92
C THR A 290 -29.12 -0.03 0.79
N PHE A 291 -29.89 -0.25 1.83
CA PHE A 291 -30.88 -1.32 1.97
C PHE A 291 -32.27 -0.74 2.20
N LEU A 292 -33.25 -1.36 1.61
CA LEU A 292 -34.65 -0.99 1.71
C LEU A 292 -35.38 -2.02 2.55
N VAL A 293 -36.08 -1.57 3.57
CA VAL A 293 -36.96 -2.44 4.40
C VAL A 293 -38.36 -1.89 4.40
N GLU A 294 -39.29 -2.72 3.97
CA GLU A 294 -40.73 -2.46 4.03
C GLU A 294 -41.32 -3.22 5.24
N SER A 295 -41.74 -2.48 6.27
CA SER A 295 -42.42 -3.04 7.43
C SER A 295 -43.94 -2.90 7.27
N ARG A 296 -44.63 -4.03 7.31
CA ARG A 296 -46.09 -4.08 7.20
C ARG A 296 -46.71 -4.57 8.47
N GLY A 297 -47.45 -3.71 9.12
CA GLY A 297 -48.30 -4.07 10.26
C GLY A 297 -49.60 -4.73 9.82
N PHE A 298 -50.08 -5.63 10.64
CA PHE A 298 -51.38 -6.20 10.49
C PHE A 298 -52.37 -5.39 11.30
N SER A 299 -53.48 -4.90 10.67
CA SER A 299 -54.66 -4.63 11.47
C SER A 299 -55.37 -5.98 11.65
N THR A 300 -55.40 -6.50 12.87
CA THR A 300 -56.59 -7.28 13.24
C THR A 300 -57.73 -6.30 13.20
N PRO A 301 -58.69 -6.45 12.28
CA PRO A 301 -59.89 -5.64 12.34
C PRO A 301 -60.50 -5.97 13.74
N GLY A 302 -60.61 -4.98 14.59
CA GLY A 302 -61.40 -5.12 15.83
C GLY A 302 -62.85 -5.48 15.60
N PHE A 303 -63.17 -5.64 14.33
CA PHE A 303 -64.43 -6.16 13.77
C PHE A 303 -64.69 -7.60 14.11
N GLU A 304 -63.72 -8.47 14.24
CA GLU A 304 -63.98 -9.89 14.56
C GLU A 304 -64.46 -10.05 16.00
N SER A 305 -63.91 -9.32 16.94
CA SER A 305 -64.37 -9.35 18.32
C SER A 305 -65.79 -8.76 18.48
N ILE A 306 -66.06 -7.66 17.77
CA ILE A 306 -67.39 -7.04 17.80
C ILE A 306 -68.41 -7.91 16.99
N ALA A 307 -68.02 -8.44 15.85
CA ALA A 307 -68.87 -9.37 15.09
C ALA A 307 -69.10 -10.69 15.85
N PHE A 308 -68.04 -11.20 16.52
CA PHE A 308 -68.18 -12.40 17.37
C PHE A 308 -69.09 -12.16 18.60
N ILE A 309 -68.90 -11.04 19.29
CA ILE A 309 -69.82 -10.65 20.42
C ILE A 309 -71.23 -10.39 19.89
N GLY A 310 -71.38 -9.74 18.74
CA GLY A 310 -72.65 -9.53 18.08
C GLY A 310 -73.34 -10.84 17.68
N ALA A 311 -72.60 -11.77 17.09
CA ALA A 311 -73.09 -13.10 16.73
C ALA A 311 -73.48 -13.91 17.95
N LEU A 312 -72.73 -13.87 19.04
CA LEU A 312 -73.08 -14.48 20.33
C LEU A 312 -74.34 -13.87 20.92
N ALA A 313 -74.50 -12.55 20.91
CA ALA A 313 -75.68 -11.86 21.40
C ALA A 313 -76.93 -12.23 20.56
N VAL A 314 -76.80 -12.32 19.25
CA VAL A 314 -77.87 -12.78 18.36
C VAL A 314 -78.21 -14.23 18.64
N ALA A 315 -77.23 -15.12 18.77
CA ALA A 315 -77.47 -16.54 19.10
C ALA A 315 -78.16 -16.70 20.46
N PHE A 316 -77.73 -15.91 21.44
CA PHE A 316 -78.33 -15.92 22.79
C PHE A 316 -79.77 -15.42 22.77
N THR A 317 -80.08 -14.39 21.99
CA THR A 317 -81.45 -13.88 21.82
C THR A 317 -82.35 -14.91 21.12
N ILE A 318 -81.85 -15.57 20.08
CA ILE A 318 -82.56 -16.62 19.40
C ILE A 318 -82.88 -17.81 20.36
N ILE A 319 -81.89 -18.28 21.11
CA ILE A 319 -82.08 -19.39 22.04
C ILE A 319 -83.06 -19.00 23.16
N THR A 320 -83.01 -17.82 23.71
CA THR A 320 -83.99 -17.35 24.74
C THR A 320 -85.41 -17.19 24.17
N PHE A 321 -85.52 -16.76 22.93
CA PHE A 321 -86.81 -16.62 22.26
C PHE A 321 -87.47 -17.99 22.02
N PHE A 322 -86.67 -18.96 21.56
CA PHE A 322 -87.20 -20.32 21.35
C PHE A 322 -87.51 -21.07 22.64
N ARG A 323 -86.79 -20.74 23.74
CA ARG A 323 -87.03 -21.33 25.07
C ARG A 323 -88.31 -20.80 25.76
N LYS A 324 -88.76 -19.61 25.42
CA LYS A 324 -90.02 -19.03 25.90
C LYS A 324 -91.31 -19.50 25.15
N ARG A 325 -91.16 -20.25 24.05
CA ARG A 325 -92.24 -20.77 23.22
C ARG A 325 -92.53 -22.23 23.48
N LYS A 326 -91.86 -22.87 24.41
CA LYS A 326 -92.22 -24.17 24.96
C LYS A 326 -92.77 -23.92 26.37
#